data_8677a66aaad48befc93ddddff9387abe
#
_entry.id   8677a66aaad48befc93ddddff9387abe
#
_cell.length_a   1.000
_cell.length_b   1.000
_cell.length_c   1.000
_cell.angle_alpha   90.00
_cell.angle_beta   90.00
_cell.angle_gamma   90.00
#
_symmetry.space_group_name_H-M   'P 1'
#
loop_
_entity.id
_entity.type
_entity.pdbx_description
1 polymer ?
#
loop_
_entity_poly.entity_id
_entity_poly.type
_entity_poly.pdbx_seq_one_letter_code
_entity_poly.pdbx_strand_id
1 'polypeptide(L)'
;NKIIVSGHPYYKSLNNKSLKFSLENILVLTKSISGGQHSDKVRLADRGNLVLYLLSVEKVLREFGIRSVRLRPHPSENINWYYCFIDKEFFVYDKFDLKKSIEYSSLVIGPTSTVFLESLYYGKNYIVYEPAIEGMDLLKFELVPPFDKSDERVPIATNESELKHIIEKNIRVDKGILSEYIKTPFDLSFVKTLINK
;
A
#
# COMPACT_ATOMS: atom_id res chain seq x y z
N ASN A 1 -35.44 -2.04 3.89
CA ASN A 1 -34.27 -1.18 4.08
C ASN A 1 -33.71 -0.81 2.70
N LYS A 2 -33.64 0.49 2.42
CA LYS A 2 -33.12 1.00 1.15
C LYS A 2 -31.64 1.38 1.35
N ILE A 3 -30.74 0.73 0.63
CA ILE A 3 -29.31 1.10 0.62
C ILE A 3 -29.14 2.21 -0.43
N ILE A 4 -28.48 3.31 -0.03
CA ILE A 4 -28.15 4.42 -0.92
C ILE A 4 -26.64 4.55 -0.96
N VAL A 5 -26.07 4.52 -2.18
CA VAL A 5 -24.63 4.69 -2.39
C VAL A 5 -24.39 6.17 -2.69
N SER A 6 -23.82 6.88 -1.70
CA SER A 6 -23.55 8.33 -1.77
C SER A 6 -22.14 8.69 -2.25
N GLY A 7 -21.28 7.71 -2.47
CA GLY A 7 -19.88 7.94 -2.76
C GLY A 7 -19.04 8.21 -1.50
N HIS A 8 -17.74 8.45 -1.68
CA HIS A 8 -16.81 8.72 -0.59
C HIS A 8 -16.45 10.21 -0.54
N PRO A 9 -16.61 10.90 0.60
CA PRO A 9 -16.45 12.36 0.69
C PRO A 9 -15.03 12.87 0.37
N TYR A 10 -14.03 12.03 0.53
CA TYR A 10 -12.62 12.36 0.25
C TYR A 10 -12.32 12.42 -1.25
N TYR A 11 -12.98 11.57 -2.07
CA TYR A 11 -12.72 11.46 -3.50
C TYR A 11 -13.75 12.26 -4.30
N LYS A 12 -13.36 13.46 -4.74
CA LYS A 12 -14.27 14.40 -5.44
C LYS A 12 -14.52 14.02 -6.90
N SER A 13 -13.47 13.60 -7.59
CA SER A 13 -13.55 13.17 -9.00
C SER A 13 -12.39 12.22 -9.32
N LEU A 14 -12.63 11.24 -10.17
CA LEU A 14 -11.56 10.38 -10.65
C LEU A 14 -10.73 11.12 -11.71
N ASN A 15 -9.42 11.10 -11.52
CA ASN A 15 -8.49 11.71 -12.45
C ASN A 15 -8.06 10.67 -13.51
N ASN A 16 -8.20 11.01 -14.79
CA ASN A 16 -7.84 10.12 -15.91
C ASN A 16 -6.35 10.12 -16.26
N LYS A 17 -5.49 10.80 -15.48
CA LYS A 17 -4.04 10.77 -15.73
C LYS A 17 -3.51 9.34 -15.61
N SER A 18 -2.59 8.97 -16.51
CA SER A 18 -1.89 7.69 -16.43
C SER A 18 -1.09 7.56 -15.13
N LEU A 19 -0.99 6.36 -14.59
CA LEU A 19 -0.18 6.12 -13.40
C LEU A 19 1.32 6.34 -13.74
N LYS A 20 1.99 7.12 -12.92
CA LYS A 20 3.45 7.28 -13.02
C LYS A 20 4.14 6.02 -12.48
N PHE A 21 5.20 5.62 -13.14
CA PHE A 21 6.11 4.58 -12.67
C PHE A 21 7.55 5.06 -12.92
N SER A 22 8.27 5.32 -11.85
CA SER A 22 9.69 5.67 -11.87
C SER A 22 10.31 5.24 -10.55
N LEU A 23 11.58 4.90 -10.57
CA LEU A 23 12.32 4.48 -9.39
C LEU A 23 13.03 5.64 -8.67
N GLU A 24 12.74 6.90 -9.02
CA GLU A 24 13.43 8.07 -8.45
C GLU A 24 13.02 8.39 -7.01
N ASN A 25 11.72 8.32 -6.71
CA ASN A 25 11.15 8.67 -5.40
C ASN A 25 10.22 7.55 -4.91
N ILE A 26 10.79 6.46 -4.45
CA ILE A 26 10.04 5.32 -3.95
C ILE A 26 9.58 5.60 -2.53
N LEU A 27 8.30 5.31 -2.27
CA LEU A 27 7.71 5.29 -0.93
C LEU A 27 7.43 3.83 -0.53
N VAL A 28 8.06 3.38 0.53
CA VAL A 28 7.81 2.05 1.12
C VAL A 28 6.90 2.23 2.33
N LEU A 29 5.85 1.43 2.40
CA LEU A 29 4.86 1.45 3.48
C LEU A 29 4.94 0.16 4.29
N THR A 30 4.58 0.24 5.56
CA THR A 30 4.29 -0.94 6.38
C THR A 30 2.80 -0.98 6.76
N LYS A 31 2.32 -2.11 7.27
CA LYS A 31 0.95 -2.25 7.77
C LYS A 31 0.91 -2.31 9.30
N SER A 32 -0.24 -1.99 9.88
CA SER A 32 -0.44 -2.13 11.31
C SER A 32 -0.29 -3.57 11.78
N ILE A 33 0.42 -3.74 12.87
CA ILE A 33 0.52 -5.01 13.58
C ILE A 33 -0.68 -5.18 14.55
N SER A 34 -1.38 -4.10 14.84
CA SER A 34 -2.45 -4.03 15.83
C SER A 34 -3.81 -4.28 15.21
N GLY A 35 -4.02 -5.44 14.65
CA GLY A 35 -5.31 -5.77 14.05
C GLY A 35 -5.81 -7.14 14.48
N GLY A 36 -6.22 -7.31 15.72
CA GLY A 36 -6.89 -8.55 16.10
C GLY A 36 -6.53 -9.07 17.49
N GLN A 37 -7.32 -9.99 17.97
CA GLN A 37 -7.17 -10.68 19.26
C GLN A 37 -5.99 -11.68 19.25
N HIS A 38 -4.82 -11.24 18.76
CA HIS A 38 -3.66 -12.12 18.70
C HIS A 38 -2.92 -12.15 20.04
N SER A 39 -2.43 -13.33 20.38
CA SER A 39 -1.54 -13.49 21.54
C SER A 39 -0.25 -12.68 21.37
N ASP A 40 0.43 -12.29 22.45
CA ASP A 40 1.69 -11.55 22.39
C ASP A 40 2.77 -12.26 21.54
N LYS A 41 2.72 -13.58 21.46
CA LYS A 41 3.63 -14.39 20.61
C LYS A 41 3.41 -14.11 19.12
N VAL A 42 2.17 -13.98 18.69
CA VAL A 42 1.81 -13.67 17.29
C VAL A 42 2.25 -12.25 16.95
N ARG A 43 2.07 -11.28 17.85
CA ARG A 43 2.54 -9.89 17.65
C ARG A 43 4.03 -9.78 17.45
N LEU A 44 4.83 -10.56 18.17
CA LEU A 44 6.28 -10.61 17.98
C LEU A 44 6.67 -11.19 16.62
N ALA A 45 5.99 -12.25 16.19
CA ALA A 45 6.18 -12.84 14.87
C ALA A 45 5.82 -11.84 13.76
N ASP A 46 4.70 -11.13 13.87
CA ASP A 46 4.28 -10.12 12.91
C ASP A 46 5.30 -8.99 12.76
N ARG A 47 5.90 -8.53 13.86
CA ARG A 47 6.98 -7.54 13.82
C ARG A 47 8.22 -8.06 13.11
N GLY A 48 8.62 -9.29 13.38
CA GLY A 48 9.71 -9.96 12.68
C GLY A 48 9.44 -10.06 11.17
N ASN A 49 8.22 -10.40 10.81
CA ASN A 49 7.78 -10.50 9.42
C ASN A 49 7.89 -9.14 8.69
N LEU A 50 7.58 -8.04 9.35
CA LEU A 50 7.75 -6.70 8.77
C LEU A 50 9.22 -6.32 8.59
N VAL A 51 10.11 -6.76 9.48
CA VAL A 51 11.56 -6.60 9.26
C VAL A 51 12.01 -7.40 8.05
N LEU A 52 11.60 -8.67 7.92
CA LEU A 52 11.92 -9.51 6.77
C LEU A 52 11.35 -8.92 5.46
N TYR A 53 10.14 -8.38 5.49
CA TYR A 53 9.56 -7.64 4.38
C TYR A 53 10.45 -6.47 3.97
N LEU A 54 10.89 -5.62 4.90
CA LEU A 54 11.74 -4.47 4.59
C LEU A 54 13.11 -4.91 4.04
N LEU A 55 13.74 -5.90 4.64
CA LEU A 55 15.03 -6.45 4.15
C LEU A 55 14.91 -7.02 2.72
N SER A 56 13.79 -7.68 2.43
CA SER A 56 13.50 -8.21 1.10
C SER A 56 13.29 -7.07 0.08
N VAL A 57 12.54 -6.01 0.45
CA VAL A 57 12.39 -4.81 -0.39
C VAL A 57 13.73 -4.14 -0.66
N GLU A 58 14.56 -3.97 0.38
CA GLU A 58 15.89 -3.39 0.25
C GLU A 58 16.76 -4.19 -0.71
N LYS A 59 16.82 -5.51 -0.54
CA LYS A 59 17.60 -6.41 -1.38
C LYS A 59 17.23 -6.24 -2.85
N VAL A 60 15.94 -6.32 -3.18
CA VAL A 60 15.46 -6.16 -4.55
C VAL A 60 15.79 -4.79 -5.11
N LEU A 61 15.52 -3.71 -4.37
CA LEU A 61 15.72 -2.36 -4.88
C LEU A 61 17.21 -2.02 -5.08
N ARG A 62 18.09 -2.57 -4.26
CA ARG A 62 19.55 -2.42 -4.46
C ARG A 62 20.03 -3.05 -5.77
N GLU A 63 19.41 -4.12 -6.25
CA GLU A 63 19.73 -4.71 -7.56
C GLU A 63 19.41 -3.74 -8.72
N PHE A 64 18.48 -2.81 -8.53
CA PHE A 64 18.17 -1.72 -9.47
C PHE A 64 19.02 -0.46 -9.24
N GLY A 65 20.04 -0.53 -8.42
CA GLY A 65 20.94 0.59 -8.13
C GLY A 65 20.33 1.67 -7.23
N ILE A 66 19.18 1.40 -6.59
CA ILE A 66 18.55 2.32 -5.65
C ILE A 66 19.40 2.40 -4.39
N ARG A 67 19.74 3.63 -3.99
CA ARG A 67 20.59 3.89 -2.82
C ARG A 67 19.78 4.23 -1.56
N SER A 68 18.60 4.80 -1.73
CA SER A 68 17.73 5.11 -0.61
C SER A 68 16.28 5.21 -1.06
N VAL A 69 15.37 4.95 -0.13
CA VAL A 69 13.92 5.09 -0.31
C VAL A 69 13.31 5.77 0.92
N ARG A 70 12.14 6.35 0.76
CA ARG A 70 11.38 6.86 1.91
C ARG A 70 10.60 5.71 2.54
N LEU A 71 10.73 5.57 3.85
CA LEU A 71 9.96 4.61 4.65
C LEU A 71 8.92 5.34 5.48
N ARG A 72 7.68 4.94 5.32
CA ARG A 72 6.56 5.41 6.14
C ARG A 72 5.96 4.24 6.90
N PRO A 73 6.32 4.06 8.17
CA PRO A 73 5.66 3.10 9.04
C PRO A 73 4.19 3.45 9.26
N HIS A 74 3.38 2.44 9.57
CA HIS A 74 2.01 2.67 10.01
C HIS A 74 2.02 3.55 11.28
N PRO A 75 1.03 4.44 11.49
CA PRO A 75 1.01 5.35 12.65
C PRO A 75 1.08 4.68 14.03
N SER A 76 0.70 3.41 14.13
CA SER A 76 0.82 2.62 15.37
C SER A 76 2.21 2.02 15.59
N GLU A 77 3.16 2.23 14.69
CA GLU A 77 4.49 1.62 14.71
C GLU A 77 5.56 2.64 15.08
N ASN A 78 6.67 2.15 15.64
CA ASN A 78 7.80 2.98 16.03
C ASN A 78 8.99 2.76 15.08
N ILE A 79 9.34 3.78 14.30
CA ILE A 79 10.46 3.75 13.36
C ILE A 79 11.80 3.41 14.05
N ASN A 80 12.03 3.87 15.28
CA ASN A 80 13.27 3.60 15.98
C ASN A 80 13.46 2.10 16.28
N TRP A 81 12.35 1.36 16.44
CA TRP A 81 12.42 -0.08 16.59
C TRP A 81 12.89 -0.74 15.28
N TYR A 82 12.38 -0.29 14.13
CA TYR A 82 12.83 -0.81 12.83
C TYR A 82 14.31 -0.54 12.60
N TYR A 83 14.80 0.64 12.98
CA TYR A 83 16.21 1.03 12.82
C TYR A 83 17.21 0.20 13.64
N CYS A 84 16.73 -0.68 14.51
CA CYS A 84 17.57 -1.69 15.15
C CYS A 84 17.91 -2.86 14.20
N PHE A 85 17.18 -3.01 13.09
CA PHE A 85 17.24 -4.20 12.23
C PHE A 85 17.47 -3.88 10.75
N ILE A 86 17.19 -2.65 10.30
CA ILE A 86 17.27 -2.23 8.90
C ILE A 86 18.26 -1.08 8.74
N ASP A 87 18.75 -0.90 7.52
CA ASP A 87 19.63 0.20 7.16
C ASP A 87 18.87 1.54 7.14
N LYS A 88 19.17 2.40 8.10
CA LYS A 88 18.56 3.75 8.22
C LYS A 88 19.02 4.74 7.15
N GLU A 89 20.13 4.45 6.46
CA GLU A 89 20.60 5.26 5.33
C GLU A 89 19.85 4.88 4.06
N PHE A 90 19.48 3.62 3.93
CA PHE A 90 18.64 3.15 2.85
C PHE A 90 17.17 3.54 3.08
N PHE A 91 16.62 3.27 4.27
CA PHE A 91 15.23 3.59 4.64
C PHE A 91 15.16 4.94 5.37
N VAL A 92 14.98 6.01 4.63
CA VAL A 92 14.85 7.36 5.18
C VAL A 92 13.43 7.58 5.68
N TYR A 93 13.28 7.93 6.95
CA TYR A 93 11.95 8.17 7.56
C TYR A 93 11.18 9.29 6.84
N ASP A 94 10.00 8.96 6.37
CA ASP A 94 9.08 9.91 5.74
C ASP A 94 8.28 10.68 6.80
N LYS A 95 8.55 11.99 6.91
CA LYS A 95 7.95 12.89 7.91
C LYS A 95 6.75 13.70 7.36
N PHE A 96 6.42 13.58 6.07
CA PHE A 96 5.30 14.29 5.48
C PHE A 96 3.96 13.75 5.98
N ASP A 97 2.87 14.49 5.80
CA ASP A 97 1.53 13.91 5.86
C ASP A 97 1.34 12.88 4.73
N LEU A 98 0.39 11.95 4.90
CA LEU A 98 0.21 10.84 3.95
C LEU A 98 -0.03 11.33 2.53
N LYS A 99 -0.87 12.34 2.36
CA LYS A 99 -1.17 12.90 1.05
C LYS A 99 0.09 13.41 0.34
N LYS A 100 0.88 14.24 1.03
CA LYS A 100 2.15 14.76 0.48
C LYS A 100 3.15 13.64 0.19
N SER A 101 3.23 12.65 1.07
CA SER A 101 4.09 11.48 0.86
C SER A 101 3.78 10.76 -0.43
N ILE A 102 2.48 10.53 -0.70
CA ILE A 102 2.02 9.90 -1.94
C ILE A 102 2.25 10.83 -3.14
N GLU A 103 1.82 12.08 -3.06
CA GLU A 103 1.97 13.04 -4.16
C GLU A 103 3.43 13.23 -4.60
N TYR A 104 4.36 13.20 -3.65
CA TYR A 104 5.79 13.32 -3.90
C TYR A 104 6.43 12.03 -4.43
N SER A 105 5.80 10.86 -4.20
CA SER A 105 6.34 9.59 -4.69
C SER A 105 6.19 9.44 -6.21
N SER A 106 7.04 8.62 -6.80
CA SER A 106 6.91 8.13 -8.18
C SER A 106 6.42 6.68 -8.24
N LEU A 107 6.65 5.93 -7.18
CA LEU A 107 6.21 4.56 -6.97
C LEU A 107 5.93 4.36 -5.49
N VAL A 108 4.88 3.62 -5.17
CA VAL A 108 4.58 3.15 -3.82
C VAL A 108 4.73 1.63 -3.78
N ILE A 109 5.45 1.12 -2.82
CA ILE A 109 5.55 -0.32 -2.51
C ILE A 109 5.01 -0.51 -1.11
N GLY A 110 4.05 -1.38 -0.95
CA GLY A 110 3.46 -1.61 0.35
C GLY A 110 2.63 -2.88 0.41
N PRO A 111 2.25 -3.28 1.62
CA PRO A 111 1.31 -4.37 1.83
C PRO A 111 -0.10 -3.97 1.40
N THR A 112 -1.03 -4.91 1.46
CA THR A 112 -2.46 -4.66 1.27
C THR A 112 -2.94 -3.59 2.25
N SER A 113 -3.44 -2.48 1.70
CA SER A 113 -3.86 -1.31 2.48
C SER A 113 -4.82 -0.44 1.68
N THR A 114 -5.69 0.31 2.37
CA THR A 114 -6.53 1.35 1.75
C THR A 114 -5.70 2.46 1.07
N VAL A 115 -4.44 2.64 1.45
CA VAL A 115 -3.48 3.56 0.80
C VAL A 115 -3.25 3.19 -0.66
N PHE A 116 -3.51 1.95 -1.06
CA PHE A 116 -3.54 1.54 -2.47
C PHE A 116 -4.49 2.43 -3.29
N LEU A 117 -5.74 2.57 -2.87
CA LEU A 117 -6.72 3.41 -3.58
C LEU A 117 -6.32 4.88 -3.60
N GLU A 118 -5.77 5.39 -2.49
CA GLU A 118 -5.28 6.77 -2.41
C GLU A 118 -4.12 6.99 -3.38
N SER A 119 -3.18 6.05 -3.47
CA SER A 119 -2.05 6.14 -4.39
C SER A 119 -2.51 6.21 -5.83
N LEU A 120 -3.42 5.35 -6.25
CA LEU A 120 -4.00 5.38 -7.59
C LEU A 120 -4.77 6.67 -7.87
N TYR A 121 -5.52 7.16 -6.87
CA TYR A 121 -6.24 8.43 -6.97
C TYR A 121 -5.31 9.62 -7.25
N TYR A 122 -4.14 9.65 -6.62
CA TYR A 122 -3.09 10.64 -6.89
C TYR A 122 -2.21 10.33 -8.12
N GLY A 123 -2.57 9.33 -8.90
CA GLY A 123 -1.87 8.98 -10.14
C GLY A 123 -0.52 8.30 -9.90
N LYS A 124 -0.35 7.62 -8.78
CA LYS A 124 0.86 6.88 -8.44
C LYS A 124 0.63 5.39 -8.59
N ASN A 125 1.59 4.69 -9.19
CA ASN A 125 1.53 3.23 -9.22
C ASN A 125 1.81 2.66 -7.84
N TYR A 126 1.14 1.57 -7.51
CA TYR A 126 1.30 0.85 -6.26
C TYR A 126 1.63 -0.61 -6.57
N ILE A 127 2.73 -1.10 -6.03
CA ILE A 127 3.04 -2.53 -6.05
C ILE A 127 2.63 -3.11 -4.70
N VAL A 128 1.66 -4.02 -4.71
CA VAL A 128 1.32 -4.79 -3.53
C VAL A 128 2.41 -5.84 -3.32
N TYR A 129 3.09 -5.77 -2.18
CA TYR A 129 4.11 -6.74 -1.81
C TYR A 129 3.75 -7.38 -0.48
N GLU A 130 3.35 -8.65 -0.55
CA GLU A 130 3.00 -9.49 0.61
C GLU A 130 3.85 -10.76 0.54
N PRO A 131 5.12 -10.70 1.00
CA PRO A 131 5.99 -11.87 0.93
C PRO A 131 5.41 -13.03 1.73
N ALA A 132 5.32 -14.19 1.09
CA ALA A 132 5.03 -15.43 1.76
C ALA A 132 6.22 -15.79 2.66
N ILE A 133 6.00 -15.76 3.96
CA ILE A 133 7.00 -16.13 4.96
C ILE A 133 6.77 -17.58 5.31
N GLU A 134 7.83 -18.35 5.40
CA GLU A 134 7.78 -19.78 5.67
C GLU A 134 6.89 -20.08 6.89
N GLY A 135 5.85 -20.88 6.69
CA GLY A 135 4.85 -21.22 7.70
C GLY A 135 3.65 -20.26 7.82
N MET A 136 3.62 -19.13 7.06
CA MET A 136 2.49 -18.21 7.04
C MET A 136 2.07 -17.91 5.62
N ASP A 137 0.94 -18.44 5.20
CA ASP A 137 0.30 -18.07 3.94
C ASP A 137 -0.72 -16.95 4.21
N LEU A 138 -0.24 -15.70 4.23
CA LEU A 138 -1.08 -14.52 4.44
C LEU A 138 -2.13 -14.36 3.33
N LEU A 139 -1.79 -14.79 2.11
CA LEU A 139 -2.73 -14.76 0.98
C LEU A 139 -3.96 -15.63 1.25
N LYS A 140 -3.77 -16.77 1.94
CA LYS A 140 -4.85 -17.71 2.20
C LYS A 140 -5.86 -17.22 3.24
N PHE A 141 -5.44 -16.42 4.21
CA PHE A 141 -6.25 -16.10 5.38
C PHE A 141 -6.68 -14.63 5.49
N GLU A 142 -5.97 -13.71 4.85
CA GLU A 142 -6.18 -12.27 5.07
C GLU A 142 -6.46 -11.48 3.79
N LEU A 143 -6.12 -12.01 2.62
CA LEU A 143 -6.31 -11.27 1.38
C LEU A 143 -7.65 -11.58 0.74
N VAL A 144 -8.36 -10.51 0.42
CA VAL A 144 -9.63 -10.55 -0.30
C VAL A 144 -9.47 -9.90 -1.67
N PRO A 145 -10.35 -10.17 -2.64
CA PRO A 145 -10.33 -9.45 -3.92
C PRO A 145 -10.26 -7.94 -3.73
N PRO A 146 -9.45 -7.23 -4.51
CA PRO A 146 -8.63 -7.68 -5.64
C PRO A 146 -7.19 -8.10 -5.25
N PHE A 147 -6.89 -8.31 -3.96
CA PHE A 147 -5.53 -8.51 -3.48
C PHE A 147 -5.13 -9.98 -3.32
N ASP A 148 -6.02 -10.91 -3.64
CA ASP A 148 -5.83 -12.36 -3.57
C ASP A 148 -5.34 -12.98 -4.89
N LYS A 149 -4.78 -12.16 -5.79
CA LYS A 149 -4.40 -12.53 -7.17
C LYS A 149 -5.56 -12.95 -8.09
N SER A 150 -6.81 -12.77 -7.68
CA SER A 150 -7.97 -13.03 -8.54
C SER A 150 -8.18 -11.96 -9.61
N ASP A 151 -7.59 -10.79 -9.44
CA ASP A 151 -7.70 -9.65 -10.36
C ASP A 151 -6.33 -9.31 -10.95
N GLU A 152 -6.11 -9.65 -12.22
CA GLU A 152 -4.86 -9.40 -12.94
C GLU A 152 -4.52 -7.91 -13.11
N ARG A 153 -5.48 -7.02 -12.88
CA ARG A 153 -5.27 -5.57 -12.93
C ARG A 153 -4.41 -5.05 -11.78
N VAL A 154 -4.24 -5.85 -10.71
CA VAL A 154 -3.45 -5.50 -9.54
C VAL A 154 -2.17 -6.33 -9.49
N PRO A 155 -1.00 -5.73 -9.73
CA PRO A 155 0.26 -6.44 -9.61
C PRO A 155 0.57 -6.73 -8.14
N ILE A 156 0.60 -8.02 -7.79
CA ILE A 156 0.89 -8.51 -6.45
C ILE A 156 2.13 -9.38 -6.49
N ALA A 157 3.11 -9.03 -5.70
CA ALA A 157 4.30 -9.84 -5.47
C ALA A 157 4.22 -10.54 -4.11
N THR A 158 4.52 -11.83 -4.08
CA THR A 158 4.57 -12.66 -2.88
C THR A 158 5.97 -13.20 -2.58
N ASN A 159 6.95 -12.81 -3.40
CA ASN A 159 8.36 -13.11 -3.23
C ASN A 159 9.22 -12.10 -3.97
N GLU A 160 10.53 -12.13 -3.71
CA GLU A 160 11.49 -11.20 -4.32
C GLU A 160 11.53 -11.28 -5.85
N SER A 161 11.43 -12.48 -6.41
CA SER A 161 11.45 -12.69 -7.87
C SER A 161 10.26 -12.05 -8.56
N GLU A 162 9.07 -12.16 -7.97
CA GLU A 162 7.86 -11.50 -8.48
C GLU A 162 7.96 -9.98 -8.35
N LEU A 163 8.46 -9.46 -7.20
CA LEU A 163 8.67 -8.03 -7.02
C LEU A 163 9.66 -7.47 -8.05
N LYS A 164 10.77 -8.17 -8.26
CA LYS A 164 11.77 -7.84 -9.27
C LYS A 164 11.16 -7.82 -10.67
N HIS A 165 10.41 -8.87 -11.03
CA HIS A 165 9.73 -8.96 -12.33
C HIS A 165 8.77 -7.78 -12.58
N ILE A 166 7.94 -7.42 -11.59
CA ILE A 166 7.01 -6.29 -11.69
C ILE A 166 7.78 -4.98 -11.94
N ILE A 167 8.90 -4.79 -11.25
CA ILE A 167 9.75 -3.59 -11.42
C ILE A 167 10.41 -3.58 -12.79
N GLU A 168 11.06 -4.66 -13.21
CA GLU A 168 11.74 -4.78 -14.51
C GLU A 168 10.80 -4.54 -15.69
N LYS A 169 9.59 -5.07 -15.61
CA LYS A 169 8.58 -4.96 -16.68
C LYS A 169 7.76 -3.67 -16.60
N ASN A 170 7.99 -2.81 -15.62
CA ASN A 170 7.16 -1.62 -15.38
C ASN A 170 5.66 -1.94 -15.30
N ILE A 171 5.29 -3.06 -14.67
CA ILE A 171 3.90 -3.48 -14.56
C ILE A 171 3.14 -2.48 -13.69
N ARG A 172 2.03 -1.97 -14.21
CA ARG A 172 1.21 -0.96 -13.55
C ARG A 172 -0.15 -1.53 -13.22
N VAL A 173 -0.73 -0.99 -12.16
CA VAL A 173 -2.15 -1.24 -11.86
C VAL A 173 -3.00 -0.70 -13.01
N ASP A 174 -4.02 -1.44 -13.41
CA ASP A 174 -5.06 -0.88 -14.26
C ASP A 174 -5.93 0.07 -13.44
N LYS A 175 -5.82 1.35 -13.75
CA LYS A 175 -6.51 2.41 -13.03
C LYS A 175 -8.05 2.30 -13.12
N GLY A 176 -8.58 1.55 -14.07
CA GLY A 176 -10.00 1.25 -14.19
C GLY A 176 -10.61 0.69 -12.90
N ILE A 177 -9.79 0.00 -12.10
CA ILE A 177 -10.21 -0.54 -10.80
C ILE A 177 -10.74 0.53 -9.84
N LEU A 178 -10.25 1.79 -9.92
CA LEU A 178 -10.74 2.87 -9.07
C LEU A 178 -12.24 3.10 -9.20
N SER A 179 -12.79 2.99 -10.40
CA SER A 179 -14.22 3.22 -10.64
C SER A 179 -15.13 2.18 -9.98
N GLU A 180 -14.58 1.02 -9.65
CA GLU A 180 -15.31 -0.05 -8.97
C GLU A 180 -15.36 0.17 -7.45
N TYR A 181 -14.28 0.69 -6.88
CA TYR A 181 -14.17 0.90 -5.43
C TYR A 181 -14.53 2.31 -4.98
N ILE A 182 -14.41 3.30 -5.88
CA ILE A 182 -14.67 4.71 -5.57
C ILE A 182 -15.83 5.21 -6.41
N LYS A 183 -16.99 5.34 -5.78
CA LYS A 183 -18.15 6.00 -6.41
C LYS A 183 -18.00 7.51 -6.31
N THR A 184 -18.03 8.17 -7.46
CA THR A 184 -17.98 9.64 -7.57
C THR A 184 -19.05 10.13 -8.54
N PRO A 185 -19.51 11.40 -8.40
CA PRO A 185 -19.20 12.33 -7.30
C PRO A 185 -19.86 11.91 -5.97
N PHE A 186 -19.32 12.42 -4.86
CA PHE A 186 -19.99 12.29 -3.56
C PHE A 186 -21.28 13.09 -3.56
N ASP A 187 -22.40 12.43 -3.26
CA ASP A 187 -23.71 13.08 -3.22
C ASP A 187 -23.99 13.76 -1.87
N LEU A 188 -23.64 15.06 -1.83
CA LEU A 188 -23.91 15.91 -0.67
C LEU A 188 -25.41 16.15 -0.44
N SER A 189 -26.26 16.03 -1.47
CA SER A 189 -27.71 16.27 -1.33
C SER A 189 -28.35 15.25 -0.42
N PHE A 190 -27.89 14.01 -0.50
CA PHE A 190 -28.33 12.91 0.38
C PHE A 190 -27.99 13.18 1.85
N VAL A 191 -26.78 13.67 2.14
CA VAL A 191 -26.38 14.00 3.52
C VAL A 191 -27.24 15.12 4.08
N LYS A 192 -27.55 16.14 3.29
CA LYS A 192 -28.44 17.24 3.70
C LYS A 192 -29.86 16.77 4.02
N THR A 193 -30.38 15.78 3.26
CA THR A 193 -31.71 15.20 3.54
C THR A 193 -31.73 14.38 4.83
N LEU A 194 -30.60 13.85 5.31
CA LEU A 194 -30.54 13.14 6.59
C LEU A 194 -30.45 14.08 7.79
N ILE A 195 -29.80 15.23 7.62
CA ILE A 195 -29.60 16.23 8.71
C ILE A 195 -30.88 17.07 8.94
N ASN A 196 -31.69 17.26 7.90
CA ASN A 196 -32.90 18.07 7.96
C ASN A 196 -34.15 17.26 8.29
N LYS A 197 -34.04 16.03 8.75
CA LYS A 197 -35.08 15.20 9.34
C LYS A 197 -34.94 15.13 10.85
#